data_7caca5ac48b0acb704e88662df496c1b
#
_entry.id   7caca5ac48b0acb704e88662df496c1b
#
_cell.length_a   1.000
_cell.length_b   1.000
_cell.length_c   1.000
_cell.angle_alpha   90.00
_cell.angle_beta   90.00
_cell.angle_gamma   90.00
#
_symmetry.space_group_name_H-M   'P 1'
#
loop_
_entity.id
_entity.type
_entity.pdbx_description
1 polymer ?
#
loop_
_entity_poly.entity_id
_entity_poly.type
_entity_poly.pdbx_seq_one_letter_code
_entity_poly.pdbx_strand_id
1 'polypeptide(L)'
;MIIGPLFAIVIITYYSERSAFAPVIFMKLETKNFYKTVGALVLPIALQNLINVAVTSADVVMLGRVGETVLSGSSLAGQVQFVLTLFLFGLTSGAAVLTAQYWGKGDKTTIEKILALGIRSAVIVTAIFTVAAFAIPASLMRIFTNDPQVIAEGVK
;
A
#
# COMPACT_ATOMS: atom_id res chain seq x y z
N MET A 1 -6.91 5.96 -11.35
CA MET A 1 -7.46 4.94 -10.46
C MET A 1 -6.58 4.60 -9.25
N ILE A 2 -5.46 5.28 -9.03
CA ILE A 2 -4.46 5.03 -7.96
C ILE A 2 -4.71 5.89 -6.68
N ILE A 3 -5.50 6.96 -6.77
CA ILE A 3 -5.73 7.91 -5.67
C ILE A 3 -6.69 7.36 -4.60
N GLY A 4 -7.61 6.51 -4.96
CA GLY A 4 -8.59 5.92 -4.03
C GLY A 4 -7.99 5.04 -2.94
N PRO A 5 -7.11 4.07 -3.25
CA PRO A 5 -6.51 3.22 -2.22
C PRO A 5 -5.51 3.96 -1.33
N LEU A 6 -4.82 4.98 -1.84
CA LEU A 6 -3.91 5.82 -1.02
C LEU A 6 -4.68 6.65 0.01
N PHE A 7 -5.81 7.22 -0.38
CA PHE A 7 -6.68 7.99 0.54
C PHE A 7 -7.34 7.07 1.58
N ALA A 8 -7.75 5.86 1.17
CA ALA A 8 -8.30 4.87 2.08
C ALA A 8 -7.24 4.38 3.09
N ILE A 9 -6.00 4.12 2.66
CA ILE A 9 -4.91 3.72 3.55
C ILE A 9 -4.60 4.83 4.55
N VAL A 10 -4.51 6.09 4.13
CA VAL A 10 -4.26 7.24 5.02
C VAL A 10 -5.40 7.42 6.02
N ILE A 11 -6.66 7.30 5.59
CA ILE A 11 -7.82 7.41 6.48
C ILE A 11 -7.89 6.23 7.44
N ILE A 12 -7.67 5.00 6.97
CA ILE A 12 -7.69 3.80 7.82
C ILE A 12 -6.53 3.85 8.82
N THR A 13 -5.34 4.28 8.43
CA THR A 13 -4.21 4.46 9.34
C THR A 13 -4.51 5.53 10.37
N TYR A 14 -5.09 6.67 9.98
CA TYR A 14 -5.46 7.76 10.90
C TYR A 14 -6.55 7.36 11.92
N TYR A 15 -7.59 6.62 11.49
CA TYR A 15 -8.64 6.14 12.39
C TYR A 15 -8.23 4.91 13.21
N SER A 16 -7.37 4.04 12.68
CA SER A 16 -6.84 2.87 13.39
C SER A 16 -5.94 3.29 14.56
N GLU A 17 -5.13 4.34 14.40
CA GLU A 17 -4.27 4.82 15.50
C GLU A 17 -5.07 5.39 16.68
N ARG A 18 -6.21 6.04 16.44
CA ARG A 18 -6.98 6.63 17.54
C ARG A 18 -7.78 5.63 18.37
N SER A 19 -8.21 4.52 17.79
CA SER A 19 -9.08 3.57 18.47
C SER A 19 -8.40 2.27 18.94
N ALA A 20 -7.34 1.81 18.26
CA ALA A 20 -6.74 0.51 18.51
C ALA A 20 -5.48 0.55 19.39
N PHE A 21 -4.70 1.63 19.38
CA PHE A 21 -3.42 1.68 20.09
C PHE A 21 -3.50 2.05 21.58
N ALA A 22 -4.51 2.76 22.01
CA ALA A 22 -4.63 3.16 23.41
C ALA A 22 -4.84 1.98 24.41
N PRO A 23 -5.61 0.93 24.09
CA PRO A 23 -5.84 -0.16 25.06
C PRO A 23 -4.75 -1.24 25.08
N VAL A 24 -3.94 -1.37 24.00
CA VAL A 24 -3.00 -2.50 23.87
C VAL A 24 -1.80 -2.39 24.82
N ILE A 25 -1.41 -1.19 25.24
CA ILE A 25 -0.21 -0.96 26.05
C ILE A 25 -0.44 -1.20 27.55
N PHE A 26 -1.69 -1.16 28.04
CA PHE A 26 -2.03 -1.34 29.45
C PHE A 26 -2.65 -2.69 29.81
N MET A 27 -2.82 -3.60 28.86
CA MET A 27 -3.33 -4.94 29.18
C MET A 27 -2.25 -5.83 29.74
N LYS A 28 -2.28 -6.01 31.07
CA LYS A 28 -1.71 -7.15 31.77
C LYS A 28 -2.13 -8.40 30.97
N LEU A 29 -1.15 -9.14 30.45
CA LEU A 29 -1.33 -10.29 29.56
C LEU A 29 -2.08 -11.44 30.27
N GLU A 30 -3.37 -11.29 30.48
CA GLU A 30 -4.24 -12.43 30.70
C GLU A 30 -4.52 -13.08 29.34
N THR A 31 -4.08 -14.30 29.16
CA THR A 31 -4.09 -15.06 27.89
C THR A 31 -5.46 -15.00 27.18
N LYS A 32 -6.55 -14.97 27.96
CA LYS A 32 -7.93 -14.93 27.45
C LYS A 32 -8.27 -13.61 26.74
N ASN A 33 -7.75 -12.49 27.25
CA ASN A 33 -7.96 -11.18 26.66
C ASN A 33 -7.04 -10.93 25.46
N PHE A 34 -5.86 -11.56 25.42
CA PHE A 34 -4.92 -11.49 24.31
C PHE A 34 -5.56 -12.02 23.00
N TYR A 35 -6.11 -13.23 22.99
CA TYR A 35 -6.75 -13.80 21.79
C TYR A 35 -7.95 -12.99 21.31
N LYS A 36 -8.73 -12.42 22.23
CA LYS A 36 -9.86 -11.54 21.87
C LYS A 36 -9.39 -10.26 21.19
N THR A 37 -8.32 -9.64 21.71
CA THR A 37 -7.75 -8.42 21.13
C THR A 37 -7.09 -8.70 19.78
N VAL A 38 -6.31 -9.78 19.69
CA VAL A 38 -5.70 -10.22 18.41
C VAL A 38 -6.78 -10.52 17.38
N GLY A 39 -7.81 -11.26 17.74
CA GLY A 39 -8.94 -11.55 16.84
C GLY A 39 -9.64 -10.28 16.35
N ALA A 40 -9.88 -9.32 17.23
CA ALA A 40 -10.52 -8.05 16.89
C ALA A 40 -9.68 -7.19 15.93
N LEU A 41 -8.35 -7.31 15.97
CA LEU A 41 -7.44 -6.62 15.06
C LEU A 41 -7.22 -7.39 13.75
N VAL A 42 -7.04 -8.70 13.83
CA VAL A 42 -6.72 -9.55 12.67
C VAL A 42 -7.93 -9.74 11.76
N LEU A 43 -9.13 -9.90 12.33
CA LEU A 43 -10.34 -10.16 11.53
C LEU A 43 -10.66 -9.05 10.51
N PRO A 44 -10.66 -7.75 10.86
CA PRO A 44 -10.88 -6.68 9.89
C PRO A 44 -9.78 -6.65 8.81
N ILE A 45 -8.51 -6.85 9.19
CA ILE A 45 -7.38 -6.87 8.25
C ILE A 45 -7.50 -8.05 7.29
N ALA A 46 -7.85 -9.23 7.79
CA ALA A 46 -8.04 -10.42 6.97
C ALA A 46 -9.21 -10.25 5.99
N LEU A 47 -10.33 -9.68 6.46
CA LEU A 47 -11.49 -9.39 5.62
C LEU A 47 -11.16 -8.36 4.52
N GLN A 48 -10.43 -7.31 4.86
CA GLN A 48 -9.95 -6.31 3.90
C GLN A 48 -9.06 -6.96 2.82
N ASN A 49 -8.10 -7.80 3.22
CA ASN A 49 -7.25 -8.51 2.28
C ASN A 49 -8.05 -9.48 1.38
N LEU A 50 -9.05 -10.17 1.94
CA LEU A 50 -9.93 -11.04 1.16
C LEU A 50 -10.69 -10.26 0.09
N ILE A 51 -11.24 -9.09 0.44
CA ILE A 51 -11.93 -8.21 -0.51
C ILE A 51 -10.97 -7.74 -1.60
N ASN A 52 -9.76 -7.31 -1.24
CA ASN A 52 -8.75 -6.88 -2.21
C ASN A 52 -8.38 -8.00 -3.20
N VAL A 53 -8.16 -9.22 -2.71
CA VAL A 53 -7.88 -10.39 -3.54
C VAL A 53 -9.06 -10.72 -4.46
N ALA A 54 -10.30 -10.66 -3.95
CA ALA A 54 -11.49 -10.91 -4.74
C ALA A 54 -11.64 -9.89 -5.88
N VAL A 55 -11.43 -8.60 -5.61
CA VAL A 55 -11.47 -7.54 -6.63
C VAL A 55 -10.38 -7.76 -7.68
N THR A 56 -9.13 -7.99 -7.26
CA THR A 56 -8.03 -8.24 -8.20
C THR A 56 -8.28 -9.48 -9.06
N SER A 57 -8.84 -10.54 -8.47
CA SER A 57 -9.19 -11.76 -9.22
C SER A 57 -10.29 -11.49 -10.25
N ALA A 58 -11.29 -10.69 -9.91
CA ALA A 58 -12.34 -10.29 -10.84
C ALA A 58 -11.75 -9.47 -12.00
N ASP A 59 -10.84 -8.52 -11.73
CA ASP A 59 -10.16 -7.72 -12.76
C ASP A 59 -9.39 -8.61 -13.73
N VAL A 60 -8.63 -9.59 -13.23
CA VAL A 60 -7.87 -10.54 -14.07
C VAL A 60 -8.82 -11.36 -14.97
N VAL A 61 -9.93 -11.86 -14.43
CA VAL A 61 -10.92 -12.62 -15.20
C VAL A 61 -11.57 -11.74 -16.28
N MET A 62 -11.88 -10.49 -15.96
CA MET A 62 -12.47 -9.55 -16.91
C MET A 62 -11.48 -9.21 -18.04
N LEU A 63 -10.23 -8.90 -17.71
CA LEU A 63 -9.18 -8.60 -18.68
C LEU A 63 -8.86 -9.81 -19.58
N GLY A 64 -8.83 -11.02 -19.00
CA GLY A 64 -8.60 -12.25 -19.76
C GLY A 64 -9.69 -12.54 -20.82
N ARG A 65 -10.94 -12.05 -20.63
CA ARG A 65 -11.99 -12.16 -21.63
C ARG A 65 -11.86 -11.16 -22.77
N VAL A 66 -11.16 -10.05 -22.55
CA VAL A 66 -10.94 -9.02 -23.58
C VAL A 66 -9.82 -9.47 -24.55
N GLY A 67 -8.79 -10.15 -24.04
CA GLY A 67 -7.72 -10.69 -24.86
C GLY A 67 -6.39 -10.83 -24.14
N GLU A 68 -5.55 -11.74 -24.59
CA GLU A 68 -4.25 -12.04 -23.97
C GLU A 68 -3.30 -10.82 -23.99
N THR A 69 -3.31 -10.04 -25.06
CA THR A 69 -2.47 -8.84 -25.19
C THR A 69 -2.82 -7.77 -24.17
N VAL A 70 -4.13 -7.58 -23.91
CA VAL A 70 -4.65 -6.62 -22.92
C VAL A 70 -4.27 -7.08 -21.51
N LEU A 71 -4.45 -8.37 -21.21
CA LEU A 71 -4.07 -8.97 -19.94
C LEU A 71 -2.56 -8.83 -19.69
N SER A 72 -1.74 -9.11 -20.70
CA SER A 72 -0.29 -8.99 -20.62
C SER A 72 0.14 -7.53 -20.40
N GLY A 73 -0.43 -6.58 -21.13
CA GLY A 73 -0.17 -5.15 -20.97
C GLY A 73 -0.51 -4.65 -19.56
N SER A 74 -1.69 -5.01 -19.06
CA SER A 74 -2.13 -4.67 -17.71
C SER A 74 -1.22 -5.29 -16.63
N SER A 75 -0.81 -6.54 -16.81
CA SER A 75 0.08 -7.23 -15.87
C SER A 75 1.46 -6.57 -15.81
N LEU A 76 2.00 -6.13 -16.94
CA LEU A 76 3.28 -5.43 -16.99
C LEU A 76 3.18 -4.00 -16.42
N ALA A 77 2.09 -3.29 -16.65
CA ALA A 77 1.82 -2.01 -16.00
C ALA A 77 1.75 -2.18 -14.47
N GLY A 78 1.23 -3.30 -13.99
CA GLY A 78 1.23 -3.70 -12.59
C GLY A 78 2.64 -3.83 -11.98
N GLN A 79 3.67 -4.18 -12.78
CA GLN A 79 5.05 -4.24 -12.28
C GLN A 79 5.59 -2.86 -11.90
N VAL A 80 5.22 -1.81 -12.63
CA VAL A 80 5.58 -0.43 -12.28
C VAL A 80 4.96 -0.05 -10.94
N GLN A 81 3.69 -0.40 -10.73
CA GLN A 81 2.99 -0.19 -9.47
C GLN A 81 3.63 -1.00 -8.33
N PHE A 82 4.07 -2.22 -8.61
CA PHE A 82 4.75 -3.07 -7.63
C PHE A 82 6.06 -2.43 -7.14
N VAL A 83 6.87 -1.86 -8.03
CA VAL A 83 8.10 -1.14 -7.66
C VAL A 83 7.77 0.05 -6.75
N LEU A 84 6.75 0.86 -7.08
CA LEU A 84 6.29 1.95 -6.22
C LEU A 84 5.87 1.43 -4.82
N THR A 85 5.15 0.32 -4.79
CA THR A 85 4.70 -0.31 -3.53
C THR A 85 5.89 -0.74 -2.67
N LEU A 86 6.96 -1.28 -3.26
CA LEU A 86 8.18 -1.65 -2.52
C LEU A 86 8.85 -0.43 -1.87
N PHE A 87 8.93 0.70 -2.59
CA PHE A 87 9.46 1.95 -2.01
C PHE A 87 8.61 2.42 -0.82
N LEU A 88 7.30 2.45 -0.97
CA LEU A 88 6.40 2.86 0.09
C LEU A 88 6.42 1.90 1.27
N PHE A 89 6.53 0.59 1.02
CA PHE A 89 6.67 -0.42 2.07
C PHE A 89 7.95 -0.22 2.88
N GLY A 90 9.08 0.01 2.23
CA GLY A 90 10.36 0.29 2.91
C GLY A 90 10.26 1.55 3.79
N LEU A 91 9.66 2.62 3.26
CA LEU A 91 9.45 3.87 3.98
C LEU A 91 8.54 3.67 5.22
N THR A 92 7.42 3.00 5.03
CA THR A 92 6.46 2.72 6.11
C THR A 92 7.05 1.81 7.18
N SER A 93 7.78 0.77 6.77
CA SER A 93 8.45 -0.16 7.70
C SER A 93 9.50 0.57 8.53
N GLY A 94 10.32 1.43 7.93
CA GLY A 94 11.30 2.25 8.65
C GLY A 94 10.62 3.21 9.65
N ALA A 95 9.56 3.88 9.22
CA ALA A 95 8.79 4.78 10.09
C ALA A 95 8.14 4.02 11.26
N ALA A 96 7.63 2.81 11.04
CA ALA A 96 7.04 1.98 12.08
C ALA A 96 8.06 1.60 13.16
N VAL A 97 9.27 1.21 12.78
CA VAL A 97 10.35 0.88 13.74
C VAL A 97 10.71 2.09 14.60
N LEU A 98 10.92 3.27 13.98
CA LEU A 98 11.23 4.49 14.70
C LEU A 98 10.07 4.89 15.64
N THR A 99 8.84 4.84 15.15
CA THR A 99 7.64 5.14 15.93
C THR A 99 7.55 4.26 17.17
N ALA A 100 7.80 2.94 17.04
CA ALA A 100 7.80 2.01 18.17
C ALA A 100 8.85 2.36 19.23
N GLN A 101 10.07 2.76 18.81
CA GLN A 101 11.14 3.15 19.71
C GLN A 101 10.82 4.42 20.51
N TYR A 102 10.32 5.46 19.82
CA TYR A 102 9.98 6.74 20.47
C TYR A 102 8.69 6.65 21.28
N TRP A 103 7.78 5.75 20.91
CA TRP A 103 6.61 5.43 21.72
C TRP A 103 7.00 4.86 23.08
N GLY A 104 7.97 3.92 23.11
CA GLY A 104 8.50 3.36 24.37
C GLY A 104 9.16 4.40 25.28
N LYS A 105 9.66 5.53 24.70
CA LYS A 105 10.20 6.69 25.42
C LYS A 105 9.15 7.71 25.86
N GLY A 106 7.90 7.59 25.37
CA GLY A 106 6.85 8.57 25.61
C GLY A 106 6.99 9.88 24.82
N ASP A 107 7.91 9.94 23.86
CA ASP A 107 8.18 11.15 23.06
C ASP A 107 7.23 11.27 21.86
N LYS A 108 6.05 11.80 22.13
CA LYS A 108 4.99 12.00 21.12
C LYS A 108 5.41 13.03 20.06
N THR A 109 6.18 14.05 20.43
CA THR A 109 6.60 15.11 19.49
C THR A 109 7.52 14.55 18.41
N THR A 110 8.40 13.62 18.74
CA THR A 110 9.26 12.97 17.75
C THR A 110 8.45 12.03 16.85
N ILE A 111 7.43 11.34 17.37
CA ILE A 111 6.52 10.50 16.58
C ILE A 111 5.78 11.32 15.52
N GLU A 112 5.26 12.50 15.89
CA GLU A 112 4.61 13.43 14.94
C GLU A 112 5.55 13.86 13.82
N LYS A 113 6.83 14.16 14.15
CA LYS A 113 7.85 14.50 13.16
C LYS A 113 8.17 13.33 12.21
N ILE A 114 8.26 12.10 12.74
CA ILE A 114 8.49 10.89 11.94
C ILE A 114 7.32 10.69 10.98
N LEU A 115 6.08 10.83 11.44
CA LEU A 115 4.89 10.71 10.62
C LEU A 115 4.85 11.78 9.51
N ALA A 116 5.11 13.03 9.87
CA ALA A 116 5.15 14.14 8.91
C ALA A 116 6.23 13.93 7.84
N LEU A 117 7.41 13.45 8.25
CA LEU A 117 8.50 13.12 7.33
C LEU A 117 8.12 11.95 6.42
N GLY A 118 7.49 10.90 6.97
CA GLY A 118 7.01 9.75 6.22
C GLY A 118 5.99 10.14 5.15
N ILE A 119 4.98 10.93 5.52
CA ILE A 119 3.97 11.44 4.57
C ILE A 119 4.61 12.29 3.48
N ARG A 120 5.50 13.23 3.86
CA ARG A 120 6.18 14.09 2.89
C ARG A 120 7.02 13.27 1.91
N SER A 121 7.77 12.30 2.39
CA SER A 121 8.58 11.40 1.55
C SER A 121 7.72 10.56 0.63
N ALA A 122 6.60 10.01 1.13
CA ALA A 122 5.65 9.23 0.34
C ALA A 122 5.04 10.07 -0.79
N VAL A 123 4.65 11.31 -0.51
CA VAL A 123 4.12 12.24 -1.54
C VAL A 123 5.16 12.52 -2.61
N ILE A 124 6.41 12.79 -2.23
CA ILE A 124 7.50 13.06 -3.19
C ILE A 124 7.74 11.83 -4.09
N VAL A 125 7.87 10.64 -3.51
CA VAL A 125 8.09 9.40 -4.28
C VAL A 125 6.92 9.15 -5.23
N THR A 126 5.69 9.24 -4.74
CA THR A 126 4.50 9.05 -5.56
C THR A 126 4.40 10.08 -6.68
N ALA A 127 4.73 11.36 -6.41
CA ALA A 127 4.74 12.39 -7.44
C ALA A 127 5.76 12.10 -8.54
N ILE A 128 6.97 11.66 -8.18
CA ILE A 128 8.01 11.28 -9.16
C ILE A 128 7.51 10.13 -10.04
N PHE A 129 6.95 9.07 -9.45
CA PHE A 129 6.40 7.94 -10.22
C PHE A 129 5.23 8.35 -11.10
N THR A 130 4.35 9.21 -10.60
CA THR A 130 3.21 9.73 -11.37
C THR A 130 3.69 10.53 -12.57
N VAL A 131 4.63 11.46 -12.38
CA VAL A 131 5.20 12.25 -13.47
C VAL A 131 5.91 11.34 -14.48
N ALA A 132 6.68 10.36 -14.04
CA ALA A 132 7.32 9.40 -14.91
C ALA A 132 6.31 8.58 -15.73
N ALA A 133 5.21 8.12 -15.10
CA ALA A 133 4.16 7.36 -15.77
C ALA A 133 3.43 8.19 -16.83
N PHE A 134 3.24 9.49 -16.62
CA PHE A 134 2.63 10.38 -17.61
C PHE A 134 3.59 10.87 -18.70
N ALA A 135 4.85 11.14 -18.34
CA ALA A 135 5.81 11.72 -19.28
C ALA A 135 6.42 10.68 -20.24
N ILE A 136 6.69 9.47 -19.74
CA ILE A 136 7.41 8.44 -20.49
C ILE A 136 6.81 7.03 -20.36
N PRO A 137 5.48 6.85 -20.55
CA PRO A 137 4.82 5.56 -20.29
C PRO A 137 5.37 4.43 -21.16
N ALA A 138 5.60 4.69 -22.46
CA ALA A 138 6.16 3.70 -23.37
C ALA A 138 7.59 3.26 -22.99
N SER A 139 8.41 4.17 -22.46
CA SER A 139 9.75 3.83 -22.01
C SER A 139 9.75 2.96 -20.76
N LEU A 140 8.81 3.22 -19.83
CA LEU A 140 8.61 2.38 -18.65
C LEU A 140 8.19 0.96 -19.04
N MET A 141 7.29 0.81 -20.01
CA MET A 141 6.87 -0.49 -20.51
C MET A 141 8.00 -1.23 -21.23
N ARG A 142 8.89 -0.52 -21.96
CA ARG A 142 10.05 -1.12 -22.64
C ARG A 142 11.09 -1.73 -21.68
N ILE A 143 11.10 -1.37 -20.43
CA ILE A 143 11.95 -2.02 -19.43
C ILE A 143 11.53 -3.49 -19.21
N PHE A 144 10.24 -3.77 -19.38
CA PHE A 144 9.66 -5.08 -19.10
C PHE A 144 9.37 -5.92 -20.35
N THR A 145 9.14 -5.28 -21.51
CA THR A 145 8.84 -6.00 -22.75
C THR A 145 9.31 -5.23 -23.99
N ASN A 146 9.66 -5.98 -25.04
CA ASN A 146 9.96 -5.44 -26.37
C ASN A 146 8.80 -5.61 -27.36
N ASP A 147 7.68 -6.20 -26.95
CA ASP A 147 6.53 -6.41 -27.82
C ASP A 147 5.73 -5.10 -28.01
N PRO A 148 5.66 -4.55 -29.27
CA PRO A 148 4.98 -3.30 -29.54
C PRO A 148 3.48 -3.34 -29.24
N GLN A 149 2.84 -4.49 -29.38
CA GLN A 149 1.39 -4.64 -29.15
C GLN A 149 1.09 -4.58 -27.65
N VAL A 150 1.87 -5.25 -26.83
CA VAL A 150 1.74 -5.23 -25.37
C VAL A 150 2.06 -3.85 -24.81
N ILE A 151 3.05 -3.14 -25.36
CA ILE A 151 3.36 -1.75 -24.98
C ILE A 151 2.19 -0.83 -25.30
N ALA A 152 1.59 -0.95 -26.49
CA ALA A 152 0.47 -0.10 -26.90
C ALA A 152 -0.78 -0.28 -26.01
N GLU A 153 -1.06 -1.51 -25.59
CA GLU A 153 -2.19 -1.78 -24.67
C GLU A 153 -1.87 -1.36 -23.23
N GLY A 154 -0.63 -1.54 -22.76
CA GLY A 154 -0.25 -1.15 -21.41
C GLY A 154 -0.12 0.36 -21.18
N VAL A 155 -0.09 1.17 -22.27
CA VAL A 155 -0.04 2.64 -22.20
C VAL A 155 -1.44 3.27 -22.25
N LYS A 156 -2.47 2.53 -22.68
CA LYS A 156 -3.88 2.98 -22.67
C LYS A 156 -4.44 3.04 -21.24
#